data_9d5733b61780dc3232bc184ad0b8f441
#
_entry.id   9d5733b61780dc3232bc184ad0b8f441
#
_cell.length_a   1.000
_cell.length_b   1.000
_cell.length_c   1.000
_cell.angle_alpha   90.00
_cell.angle_beta   90.00
_cell.angle_gamma   90.00
#
_symmetry.space_group_name_H-M   'P 1'
#
loop_
_entity.id
_entity.type
_entity.pdbx_description
1 polymer ?
#
loop_
_entity_poly.entity_id
_entity_poly.type
_entity_poly.pdbx_seq_one_letter_code
_entity_poly.pdbx_strand_id
1 'polypeptide(L)'
;YSLNGHTLPGQVQQFNKVFINKHEVTPEVTYKKINETTAEYLMKLRDEKNLINADMTVRLQVVDNQLHFDVTKIVNHNQVTPGQKIDDERKLLSSISFLGNALVSVSSDQAGAKFDGATMSNNTHVSGDDHIDVTNPMKDLAKGYMYGFVSTDKLAAGVWSNSQNSYGGGSYDWTRLTAYKETVGNANYVGIHSSEWQWEKAYKGIVFPEYTKELPSAKVVITEDANADNKVDWQDGAIAYRSIMNNPQGWEKVKDITAYRIAMNFGSQAQNPFLMTLDGIKKINLHTDGLGQGVLLKGYGSEGHDSGHLNYADIGKRIGGVEDFKTLIEKAKKYGAHLGIHVNASETYPESKYFNEKILRKNP
;
A
#
# COMPACT_ATOMS: atom_id res chain seq x y z
N TYR A 1 5.20 13.25 17.24
CA TYR A 1 6.65 13.28 17.38
C TYR A 1 7.27 14.31 16.49
N SER A 2 8.22 15.04 17.00
CA SER A 2 9.04 15.95 16.20
C SER A 2 10.48 15.49 16.25
N LEU A 3 11.20 15.61 15.14
CA LEU A 3 12.62 15.30 15.11
C LEU A 3 13.39 16.29 16.00
N ASN A 4 14.46 15.83 16.62
CA ASN A 4 15.32 16.61 17.54
C ASN A 4 14.58 17.23 18.74
N GLY A 5 13.48 16.64 19.18
CA GLY A 5 12.72 17.13 20.33
C GLY A 5 11.96 18.45 20.10
N HIS A 6 11.91 18.95 18.86
CA HIS A 6 11.14 20.14 18.52
C HIS A 6 9.65 19.84 18.57
N THR A 7 8.87 20.62 19.31
CA THR A 7 7.44 20.36 19.51
C THR A 7 6.61 21.31 18.65
N LEU A 8 5.69 20.76 17.86
CA LEU A 8 4.71 21.54 17.15
C LEU A 8 3.75 22.22 18.13
N PRO A 9 3.55 23.53 18.06
CA PRO A 9 2.57 24.23 18.88
C PRO A 9 1.19 23.61 18.71
N GLY A 10 0.52 23.29 19.81
CA GLY A 10 -0.84 22.77 19.80
C GLY A 10 -0.98 21.25 19.50
N GLN A 11 0.09 20.55 19.15
CA GLN A 11 0.02 19.13 18.85
C GLN A 11 -0.03 18.20 20.08
N VAL A 12 0.22 18.70 21.26
CA VAL A 12 0.14 17.91 22.52
C VAL A 12 -1.28 17.41 22.82
N GLN A 13 -2.29 17.85 22.07
CA GLN A 13 -3.69 17.53 22.30
C GLN A 13 -4.33 16.65 21.22
N GLN A 14 -3.57 16.00 20.40
CA GLN A 14 -4.05 15.45 19.11
C GLN A 14 -4.83 14.13 19.21
N PHE A 15 -4.78 13.40 20.32
CA PHE A 15 -5.75 12.32 20.55
C PHE A 15 -7.16 12.83 20.89
N ASN A 16 -7.39 14.12 20.87
CA ASN A 16 -8.72 14.71 21.07
C ASN A 16 -9.62 14.59 19.84
N LYS A 17 -9.09 14.15 18.70
CA LYS A 17 -9.83 14.08 17.45
C LYS A 17 -9.57 12.75 16.75
N VAL A 18 -10.60 11.97 16.63
CA VAL A 18 -10.64 10.77 15.81
C VAL A 18 -11.71 10.99 14.75
N PHE A 19 -11.42 10.62 13.51
CA PHE A 19 -12.40 10.69 12.44
C PHE A 19 -12.93 9.29 12.15
N ILE A 20 -14.22 9.11 12.32
CA ILE A 20 -14.94 7.91 11.94
C ILE A 20 -15.89 8.29 10.81
N ASN A 21 -15.80 7.57 9.68
CA ASN A 21 -16.63 7.85 8.51
C ASN A 21 -16.53 9.32 8.06
N LYS A 22 -15.34 9.92 8.21
CA LYS A 22 -15.04 11.34 7.95
C LYS A 22 -15.73 12.34 8.91
N HIS A 23 -16.40 11.88 9.95
CA HIS A 23 -16.93 12.72 11.00
C HIS A 23 -15.95 12.84 12.16
N GLU A 24 -15.66 14.06 12.59
CA GLU A 24 -14.82 14.31 13.75
C GLU A 24 -15.55 13.90 15.03
N VAL A 25 -14.92 13.05 15.82
CA VAL A 25 -15.39 12.61 17.13
C VAL A 25 -14.34 12.96 18.18
N THR A 26 -14.77 13.67 19.23
CA THR A 26 -13.92 13.88 20.41
C THR A 26 -14.06 12.68 21.34
N PRO A 27 -13.03 11.85 21.52
CA PRO A 27 -13.13 10.67 22.37
C PRO A 27 -13.09 11.01 23.85
N GLU A 28 -13.78 10.23 24.67
CA GLU A 28 -13.45 10.11 26.09
C GLU A 28 -12.24 9.18 26.20
N VAL A 29 -11.10 9.68 26.72
CA VAL A 29 -9.84 8.94 26.72
C VAL A 29 -9.44 8.56 28.14
N THR A 30 -9.15 7.27 28.35
CA THR A 30 -8.49 6.76 29.55
C THR A 30 -7.08 6.33 29.20
N TYR A 31 -6.10 6.93 29.87
CA TYR A 31 -4.68 6.62 29.74
C TYR A 31 -4.25 5.54 30.72
N LYS A 32 -3.39 4.62 30.25
CA LYS A 32 -2.75 3.60 31.08
C LYS A 32 -1.28 3.46 30.70
N LYS A 33 -0.38 3.80 31.60
CA LYS A 33 1.04 3.46 31.47
C LYS A 33 1.21 1.94 31.69
N ILE A 34 1.81 1.26 30.74
CA ILE A 34 2.11 -0.18 30.83
C ILE A 34 3.53 -0.37 31.39
N ASN A 35 4.50 0.36 30.82
CA ASN A 35 5.89 0.42 31.27
C ASN A 35 6.52 1.72 30.78
N GLU A 36 7.87 1.86 30.91
CA GLU A 36 8.58 3.10 30.54
C GLU A 36 8.51 3.43 29.03
N THR A 37 8.29 2.46 28.18
CA THR A 37 8.27 2.62 26.72
C THR A 37 6.92 2.34 26.09
N THR A 38 5.90 1.98 26.88
CA THR A 38 4.60 1.55 26.38
C THR A 38 3.44 2.18 27.14
N ALA A 39 2.50 2.74 26.40
CA ALA A 39 1.25 3.28 26.93
C ALA A 39 0.05 2.81 26.12
N GLU A 40 -1.10 2.68 26.76
CA GLU A 40 -2.39 2.41 26.14
C GLU A 40 -3.38 3.55 26.39
N TYR A 41 -4.19 3.81 25.40
CA TYR A 41 -5.25 4.79 25.41
C TYR A 41 -6.56 4.09 25.03
N LEU A 42 -7.46 3.96 26.00
CA LEU A 42 -8.84 3.51 25.72
C LEU A 42 -9.67 4.73 25.34
N MET A 43 -10.24 4.71 24.16
CA MET A 43 -11.03 5.77 23.59
C MET A 43 -12.48 5.30 23.44
N LYS A 44 -13.42 6.02 24.04
CA LYS A 44 -14.85 5.83 23.79
C LYS A 44 -15.29 6.87 22.76
N LEU A 45 -15.76 6.40 21.63
CA LEU A 45 -16.18 7.20 20.48
C LEU A 45 -17.71 7.20 20.43
N ARG A 46 -18.32 8.37 20.64
CA ARG A 46 -19.78 8.53 20.70
C ARG A 46 -20.20 9.75 19.90
N ASP A 47 -21.05 9.51 18.90
CA ASP A 47 -21.75 10.55 18.15
C ASP A 47 -23.11 10.00 17.70
N GLU A 48 -24.15 10.35 18.42
CA GLU A 48 -25.51 9.89 18.16
C GLU A 48 -26.04 10.35 16.80
N LYS A 49 -25.68 11.56 16.37
CA LYS A 49 -26.13 12.13 15.09
C LYS A 49 -25.62 11.30 13.90
N ASN A 50 -24.38 10.83 13.98
CA ASN A 50 -23.73 10.07 12.93
C ASN A 50 -23.72 8.55 13.21
N LEU A 51 -24.47 8.11 14.23
CA LEU A 51 -24.58 6.71 14.67
C LEU A 51 -23.21 6.07 14.99
N ILE A 52 -22.28 6.84 15.53
CA ILE A 52 -20.98 6.33 15.96
C ILE A 52 -21.08 5.91 17.43
N ASN A 53 -20.87 4.63 17.67
CA ASN A 53 -20.88 4.03 19.01
C ASN A 53 -19.83 2.92 19.08
N ALA A 54 -18.59 3.29 19.39
CA ALA A 54 -17.45 2.37 19.36
C ALA A 54 -16.48 2.63 20.51
N ASP A 55 -15.74 1.58 20.87
CA ASP A 55 -14.57 1.68 21.74
C ASP A 55 -13.33 1.25 20.96
N MET A 56 -12.22 1.96 21.15
CA MET A 56 -10.96 1.70 20.51
C MET A 56 -9.83 1.74 21.55
N THR A 57 -8.91 0.79 21.48
CA THR A 57 -7.68 0.81 22.27
C THR A 57 -6.50 1.07 21.36
N VAL A 58 -5.77 2.13 21.63
CA VAL A 58 -4.54 2.50 20.92
C VAL A 58 -3.35 2.26 21.84
N ARG A 59 -2.32 1.58 21.34
CA ARG A 59 -1.04 1.40 22.01
C ARG A 59 0.02 2.23 21.32
N LEU A 60 0.77 2.99 22.10
CA LEU A 60 2.02 3.61 21.67
C LEU A 60 3.18 2.88 22.35
N GLN A 61 4.16 2.48 21.56
CA GLN A 61 5.34 1.79 22.05
C GLN A 61 6.60 2.30 21.37
N VAL A 62 7.64 2.57 22.17
CA VAL A 62 8.99 2.87 21.69
C VAL A 62 9.81 1.59 21.78
N VAL A 63 10.39 1.19 20.66
CA VAL A 63 11.27 0.02 20.53
C VAL A 63 12.52 0.49 19.79
N ASP A 64 13.64 0.53 20.48
CA ASP A 64 14.90 1.05 19.94
C ASP A 64 14.71 2.47 19.33
N ASN A 65 14.98 2.63 18.05
CA ASN A 65 14.81 3.87 17.31
C ASN A 65 13.43 3.96 16.58
N GLN A 66 12.47 3.14 16.98
CA GLN A 66 11.15 3.09 16.36
C GLN A 66 10.05 3.52 17.32
N LEU A 67 9.03 4.20 16.80
CA LEU A 67 7.75 4.39 17.46
C LEU A 67 6.71 3.52 16.74
N HIS A 68 6.00 2.70 17.50
CA HIS A 68 4.86 1.92 17.03
C HIS A 68 3.58 2.55 17.53
N PHE A 69 2.65 2.75 16.61
CA PHE A 69 1.27 3.16 16.84
C PHE A 69 0.37 2.01 16.38
N ASP A 70 -0.27 1.33 17.32
CA ASP A 70 -1.10 0.18 17.03
C ASP A 70 -2.49 0.34 17.65
N VAL A 71 -3.53 0.20 16.84
CA VAL A 71 -4.85 -0.06 17.37
C VAL A 71 -4.92 -1.53 17.74
N THR A 72 -5.05 -1.84 19.01
CA THR A 72 -5.03 -3.22 19.52
C THR A 72 -6.43 -3.83 19.65
N LYS A 73 -7.46 -2.99 19.67
CA LYS A 73 -8.86 -3.42 19.77
C LYS A 73 -9.80 -2.37 19.21
N ILE A 74 -10.83 -2.82 18.50
CA ILE A 74 -11.98 -2.02 18.08
C ILE A 74 -13.24 -2.82 18.39
N VAL A 75 -14.20 -2.15 19.02
CA VAL A 75 -15.54 -2.71 19.30
C VAL A 75 -16.57 -1.74 18.76
N ASN A 76 -17.34 -2.17 17.76
CA ASN A 76 -18.53 -1.45 17.29
C ASN A 76 -19.75 -1.93 18.06
N HIS A 77 -20.40 -1.04 18.80
CA HIS A 77 -21.58 -1.36 19.62
C HIS A 77 -22.91 -1.28 18.83
N ASN A 78 -22.88 -0.94 17.56
CA ASN A 78 -24.08 -0.80 16.72
C ASN A 78 -24.66 -2.11 16.20
N GLN A 79 -24.26 -3.25 16.73
CA GLN A 79 -24.77 -4.59 16.34
C GLN A 79 -24.59 -4.87 14.83
N VAL A 80 -23.44 -4.56 14.29
CA VAL A 80 -23.08 -4.88 12.91
C VAL A 80 -22.68 -6.36 12.81
N THR A 81 -23.45 -7.15 12.06
CA THR A 81 -23.19 -8.60 11.93
C THR A 81 -22.74 -8.93 10.51
N PRO A 82 -21.53 -9.50 10.34
CA PRO A 82 -21.06 -9.96 9.04
C PRO A 82 -22.04 -10.93 8.35
N GLY A 83 -22.24 -10.76 7.05
CA GLY A 83 -23.16 -11.57 6.23
C GLY A 83 -24.63 -11.19 6.36
N GLN A 84 -25.01 -10.30 7.26
CA GLN A 84 -26.37 -9.86 7.44
C GLN A 84 -26.67 -8.50 6.81
N LYS A 85 -27.94 -8.26 6.55
CA LYS A 85 -28.40 -6.96 6.08
C LYS A 85 -28.37 -5.95 7.22
N ILE A 86 -27.78 -4.78 6.93
CA ILE A 86 -27.80 -3.64 7.83
C ILE A 86 -28.93 -2.68 7.43
N ASP A 87 -29.61 -2.12 8.40
CA ASP A 87 -30.71 -1.17 8.20
C ASP A 87 -30.22 0.24 7.84
N ASP A 88 -29.06 0.63 8.40
CA ASP A 88 -28.43 1.93 8.14
C ASP A 88 -26.90 1.76 8.08
N GLU A 89 -26.31 2.04 6.93
CA GLU A 89 -24.86 1.91 6.72
C GLU A 89 -24.01 2.89 7.56
N ARG A 90 -24.59 3.94 8.13
CA ARG A 90 -23.91 4.83 9.08
C ARG A 90 -23.52 4.13 10.39
N LYS A 91 -24.11 2.99 10.68
CA LYS A 91 -23.74 2.14 11.83
C LYS A 91 -22.40 1.42 11.65
N LEU A 92 -21.90 1.34 10.42
CA LEU A 92 -20.57 0.80 10.13
C LEU A 92 -19.49 1.78 10.58
N LEU A 93 -18.39 1.24 11.04
CA LEU A 93 -17.13 1.98 11.16
C LEU A 93 -16.37 1.82 9.84
N SER A 94 -16.88 2.43 8.77
CA SER A 94 -16.34 2.18 7.42
C SER A 94 -14.95 2.75 7.21
N SER A 95 -14.63 3.86 7.89
CA SER A 95 -13.29 4.43 7.86
C SER A 95 -12.86 4.99 9.22
N ILE A 96 -11.57 4.91 9.48
CA ILE A 96 -10.92 5.38 10.71
C ILE A 96 -9.72 6.23 10.32
N SER A 97 -9.59 7.41 10.92
CA SER A 97 -8.45 8.28 10.67
C SER A 97 -8.13 9.12 11.91
N PHE A 98 -6.85 9.45 12.04
CA PHE A 98 -6.31 10.33 13.07
C PHE A 98 -5.72 11.58 12.41
N LEU A 99 -6.46 12.17 11.48
CA LEU A 99 -6.05 13.37 10.75
C LEU A 99 -5.70 14.51 11.71
N GLY A 100 -4.63 15.24 11.38
CA GLY A 100 -4.09 16.30 12.23
C GLY A 100 -3.12 15.80 13.31
N ASN A 101 -2.89 14.50 13.40
CA ASN A 101 -1.93 13.88 14.32
C ASN A 101 -0.72 13.39 13.54
N ALA A 102 0.28 14.25 13.34
CA ALA A 102 1.52 13.81 12.72
C ALA A 102 2.19 12.73 13.56
N LEU A 103 2.51 11.61 12.93
CA LEU A 103 3.36 10.61 13.53
C LEU A 103 4.78 11.14 13.70
N VAL A 104 5.25 11.88 12.70
CA VAL A 104 6.51 12.61 12.74
C VAL A 104 6.39 13.92 11.97
N SER A 105 7.12 14.93 12.39
CA SER A 105 7.13 16.25 11.76
C SER A 105 8.48 16.96 11.88
N VAL A 106 8.69 17.93 11.00
CA VAL A 106 9.81 18.87 11.00
C VAL A 106 9.30 20.30 10.87
N SER A 107 10.12 21.26 11.29
CA SER A 107 9.81 22.69 11.27
C SER A 107 10.91 23.49 10.58
N SER A 108 10.55 24.61 9.97
CA SER A 108 11.50 25.58 9.40
C SER A 108 12.48 26.17 10.41
N ASP A 109 12.23 26.02 11.73
CA ASP A 109 13.16 26.41 12.77
C ASP A 109 14.30 25.39 12.97
N GLN A 110 14.21 24.24 12.34
CA GLN A 110 15.23 23.20 12.38
C GLN A 110 16.13 23.30 11.15
N ALA A 111 17.44 23.37 11.36
CA ALA A 111 18.40 23.43 10.26
C ALA A 111 18.24 22.21 9.32
N GLY A 112 18.18 22.48 8.03
CA GLY A 112 18.04 21.44 7.00
C GLY A 112 16.68 20.75 6.95
N ALA A 113 15.62 21.31 7.57
CA ALA A 113 14.29 20.70 7.58
C ALA A 113 13.73 20.48 6.17
N LYS A 114 13.46 19.21 5.82
CA LYS A 114 12.93 18.80 4.51
C LYS A 114 11.84 17.74 4.68
N PHE A 115 10.98 17.70 3.68
CA PHE A 115 10.05 16.62 3.44
C PHE A 115 10.28 16.04 2.04
N ASP A 116 10.31 14.74 1.95
CA ASP A 116 10.46 13.99 0.71
C ASP A 116 9.36 12.92 0.66
N GLY A 117 8.58 12.93 -0.41
CA GLY A 117 7.46 12.00 -0.59
C GLY A 117 7.36 11.45 -1.98
N ALA A 118 7.12 10.14 -2.09
CA ALA A 118 6.88 9.49 -3.36
C ALA A 118 5.41 9.12 -3.50
N THR A 119 4.79 9.61 -4.58
CA THR A 119 3.46 9.20 -5.02
C THR A 119 3.58 7.97 -5.90
N MET A 120 2.67 7.02 -5.77
CA MET A 120 2.60 5.86 -6.66
C MET A 120 1.19 5.71 -7.20
N SER A 121 1.12 5.37 -8.48
CA SER A 121 -0.11 5.02 -9.16
C SER A 121 0.01 3.61 -9.73
N ASN A 122 -1.08 2.86 -9.78
CA ASN A 122 -1.11 1.59 -10.51
C ASN A 122 -1.17 1.79 -12.04
N ASN A 123 -1.32 3.03 -12.48
CA ASN A 123 -1.13 3.42 -13.87
C ASN A 123 0.32 3.86 -14.04
N THR A 124 1.06 3.19 -14.90
CA THR A 124 2.49 3.39 -15.16
C THR A 124 2.90 4.82 -15.57
N HIS A 125 1.95 5.73 -15.72
CA HIS A 125 2.18 7.09 -16.19
C HIS A 125 2.19 8.15 -15.09
N VAL A 126 1.86 7.80 -13.85
CA VAL A 126 1.73 8.78 -12.77
C VAL A 126 2.43 8.28 -11.52
N SER A 127 3.71 8.38 -11.51
CA SER A 127 4.51 8.42 -10.27
C SER A 127 5.23 9.75 -10.25
N GLY A 128 5.43 10.29 -9.07
CA GLY A 128 6.13 11.56 -8.88
C GLY A 128 6.71 11.65 -7.49
N ASP A 129 7.66 12.54 -7.36
CA ASP A 129 8.34 12.81 -6.12
C ASP A 129 8.11 14.26 -5.74
N ASP A 130 7.90 14.51 -4.47
CA ASP A 130 7.96 15.84 -3.88
C ASP A 130 9.20 15.94 -3.00
N HIS A 131 10.02 16.97 -3.29
CA HIS A 131 11.17 17.35 -2.48
C HIS A 131 10.94 18.79 -2.00
N ILE A 132 10.68 18.95 -0.72
CA ILE A 132 10.26 20.22 -0.14
C ILE A 132 11.23 20.66 0.93
N ASP A 133 11.83 21.81 0.71
CA ASP A 133 12.55 22.55 1.74
C ASP A 133 11.52 23.31 2.59
N VAL A 134 11.42 22.92 3.85
CA VAL A 134 10.42 23.49 4.77
C VAL A 134 10.75 24.93 5.18
N THR A 135 11.98 25.37 4.96
CA THR A 135 12.41 26.75 5.27
C THR A 135 11.89 27.77 4.25
N ASN A 136 11.58 27.33 3.03
CA ASN A 136 11.05 28.19 1.96
C ASN A 136 9.50 28.22 1.96
N PRO A 137 8.86 29.16 1.24
CA PRO A 137 7.42 29.13 1.01
C PRO A 137 7.04 27.75 0.45
N MET A 138 6.26 27.02 1.21
CA MET A 138 6.00 25.63 0.90
C MET A 138 5.15 25.48 -0.35
N LYS A 139 5.64 24.68 -1.30
CA LYS A 139 4.90 24.17 -2.43
C LYS A 139 3.66 23.39 -1.94
N ASP A 140 2.64 23.30 -2.78
CA ASP A 140 1.50 22.45 -2.48
C ASP A 140 1.92 20.97 -2.45
N LEU A 141 1.46 20.27 -1.42
CA LEU A 141 1.68 18.85 -1.25
C LEU A 141 0.71 18.04 -2.12
N ALA A 142 1.12 16.86 -2.55
CA ALA A 142 0.21 15.90 -3.15
C ALA A 142 -0.88 15.48 -2.13
N LYS A 143 -1.98 14.92 -2.63
CA LYS A 143 -3.08 14.44 -1.77
C LYS A 143 -2.70 13.26 -0.88
N GLY A 144 -1.68 12.49 -1.27
CA GLY A 144 -1.20 11.35 -0.52
C GLY A 144 0.08 10.78 -1.10
N TYR A 145 0.77 9.98 -0.29
CA TYR A 145 2.05 9.39 -0.61
C TYR A 145 2.06 7.89 -0.29
N MET A 146 2.84 7.14 -1.04
CA MET A 146 3.14 5.75 -0.73
C MET A 146 4.32 5.63 0.24
N TYR A 147 5.30 6.50 0.05
CA TYR A 147 6.49 6.65 0.90
C TYR A 147 6.62 8.11 1.32
N GLY A 148 7.03 8.34 2.55
CA GLY A 148 7.24 9.69 3.08
C GLY A 148 8.34 9.71 4.13
N PHE A 149 9.21 10.72 3.99
CA PHE A 149 10.36 10.94 4.85
C PHE A 149 10.41 12.40 5.27
N VAL A 150 10.89 12.63 6.47
CA VAL A 150 11.29 13.97 6.92
C VAL A 150 12.72 13.92 7.40
N SER A 151 13.46 15.01 7.20
CA SER A 151 14.84 15.10 7.63
C SER A 151 15.20 16.49 8.14
N THR A 152 16.28 16.54 8.90
CA THR A 152 17.02 17.73 9.33
C THR A 152 18.50 17.46 9.08
N ASP A 153 19.37 18.42 9.34
CA ASP A 153 20.83 18.20 9.23
C ASP A 153 21.38 17.10 10.19
N LYS A 154 20.55 16.59 11.11
CA LYS A 154 21.00 15.64 12.15
C LYS A 154 20.27 14.30 12.12
N LEU A 155 18.99 14.30 11.80
CA LEU A 155 18.14 13.12 11.86
C LEU A 155 17.25 13.02 10.64
N ALA A 156 17.02 11.80 10.20
CA ALA A 156 15.99 11.45 9.22
C ALA A 156 14.97 10.49 9.84
N ALA A 157 13.76 10.50 9.32
CA ALA A 157 12.70 9.57 9.71
C ALA A 157 11.89 9.10 8.51
N GLY A 158 11.52 7.81 8.56
CA GLY A 158 10.57 7.20 7.64
C GLY A 158 9.30 6.76 8.37
N VAL A 159 8.17 6.81 7.68
CA VAL A 159 6.87 6.41 8.22
C VAL A 159 6.27 5.29 7.38
N TRP A 160 5.85 4.22 8.05
CA TRP A 160 5.11 3.12 7.46
C TRP A 160 3.70 3.05 8.06
N SER A 161 2.73 2.66 7.25
CA SER A 161 1.37 2.36 7.71
C SER A 161 0.81 1.16 6.94
N ASN A 162 -0.05 0.37 7.57
CA ASN A 162 -0.84 -0.64 6.89
C ASN A 162 -2.15 -0.09 6.29
N SER A 163 -2.33 1.23 6.25
CA SER A 163 -3.43 1.84 5.51
C SER A 163 -3.39 1.40 4.06
N GLN A 164 -4.52 0.95 3.54
CA GLN A 164 -4.71 0.55 2.15
C GLN A 164 -5.73 1.47 1.49
N ASN A 165 -5.62 2.75 1.73
CA ASN A 165 -6.51 3.70 1.11
C ASN A 165 -6.16 3.81 -0.37
N SER A 166 -6.85 3.03 -1.19
CA SER A 166 -6.85 3.19 -2.63
C SER A 166 -8.16 3.80 -3.04
N TYR A 167 -8.10 4.87 -3.79
CA TYR A 167 -9.27 5.41 -4.47
C TYR A 167 -9.59 4.48 -5.63
N GLY A 168 -10.53 3.54 -5.41
CA GLY A 168 -10.97 2.62 -6.45
C GLY A 168 -11.63 3.31 -7.62
N GLY A 169 -11.86 2.57 -8.70
CA GLY A 169 -12.65 3.04 -9.82
C GLY A 169 -11.92 3.90 -10.84
N GLY A 170 -10.70 3.55 -11.19
CA GLY A 170 -9.97 4.19 -12.29
C GLY A 170 -9.13 5.39 -11.87
N SER A 171 -9.24 5.86 -10.65
CA SER A 171 -8.27 6.73 -10.04
C SER A 171 -7.25 5.87 -9.30
N TYR A 172 -6.00 6.12 -9.44
CA TYR A 172 -4.98 5.11 -9.35
C TYR A 172 -3.94 5.43 -8.31
N ASP A 173 -4.28 6.35 -7.42
CA ASP A 173 -3.36 6.80 -6.39
C ASP A 173 -3.43 5.87 -5.19
N TRP A 174 -2.37 5.11 -5.00
CA TRP A 174 -2.18 4.33 -3.79
C TRP A 174 -1.56 5.23 -2.74
N THR A 175 -2.30 5.49 -1.68
CA THR A 175 -1.83 6.33 -0.59
C THR A 175 -1.84 5.55 0.72
N ARG A 176 -0.68 5.40 1.34
CA ARG A 176 -0.53 4.89 2.71
C ARG A 176 -0.38 6.02 3.70
N LEU A 177 0.14 7.14 3.23
CA LEU A 177 0.50 8.28 4.05
C LEU A 177 -0.15 9.55 3.50
N THR A 178 -0.41 10.49 4.39
CA THR A 178 -0.80 11.84 4.04
C THR A 178 0.17 12.80 4.71
N ALA A 179 0.71 13.73 3.94
CA ALA A 179 1.47 14.85 4.49
C ALA A 179 0.56 16.06 4.65
N TYR A 180 0.84 16.85 5.65
CA TYR A 180 0.18 18.13 5.83
C TYR A 180 1.19 19.22 6.12
N LYS A 181 0.86 20.42 5.77
CA LYS A 181 1.64 21.62 6.05
C LYS A 181 0.81 22.58 6.88
N GLU A 182 1.47 23.28 7.78
CA GLU A 182 0.87 24.33 8.61
C GLU A 182 1.89 25.43 8.84
N THR A 183 1.42 26.66 8.94
CA THR A 183 2.24 27.78 9.35
C THR A 183 1.72 28.30 10.68
N VAL A 184 2.57 28.32 11.70
CA VAL A 184 2.24 28.83 13.03
C VAL A 184 3.23 29.94 13.37
N GLY A 185 2.73 31.17 13.46
CA GLY A 185 3.60 32.33 13.59
C GLY A 185 4.48 32.51 12.33
N ASN A 186 5.78 32.47 12.51
CA ASN A 186 6.76 32.56 11.41
C ASN A 186 7.35 31.20 11.02
N ALA A 187 6.93 30.12 11.65
CA ALA A 187 7.46 28.77 11.37
C ALA A 187 6.52 27.96 10.48
N ASN A 188 7.09 27.34 9.47
CA ASN A 188 6.41 26.35 8.63
C ASN A 188 6.66 24.96 9.19
N TYR A 189 5.63 24.15 9.16
CA TYR A 189 5.67 22.75 9.63
C TYR A 189 5.21 21.81 8.53
N VAL A 190 5.90 20.69 8.39
CA VAL A 190 5.45 19.57 7.60
C VAL A 190 5.43 18.33 8.46
N GLY A 191 4.31 17.61 8.46
CA GLY A 191 4.14 16.37 9.20
C GLY A 191 3.58 15.26 8.32
N ILE A 192 3.87 14.02 8.72
CA ILE A 192 3.38 12.81 8.07
C ILE A 192 2.49 12.05 9.04
N HIS A 193 1.32 11.65 8.58
CA HIS A 193 0.42 10.73 9.28
C HIS A 193 -0.06 9.62 8.35
N SER A 194 -0.66 8.58 8.92
CA SER A 194 -1.31 7.55 8.11
C SER A 194 -2.49 8.12 7.35
N SER A 195 -2.70 7.63 6.15
CA SER A 195 -3.98 7.80 5.46
C SER A 195 -5.09 7.05 6.19
N GLU A 196 -6.32 7.31 5.81
CA GLU A 196 -7.52 6.67 6.36
C GLU A 196 -7.46 5.15 6.23
N TRP A 197 -7.78 4.42 7.30
CA TRP A 197 -7.95 2.98 7.28
C TRP A 197 -9.40 2.63 6.94
N GLN A 198 -9.59 1.77 5.96
CA GLN A 198 -10.88 1.17 5.65
C GLN A 198 -11.15 0.02 6.60
N TRP A 199 -12.30 0.03 7.30
CA TRP A 199 -12.56 -0.95 8.35
C TRP A 199 -13.77 -1.84 8.05
N GLU A 200 -14.99 -1.36 8.18
CA GLU A 200 -16.20 -2.14 7.89
C GLU A 200 -16.77 -1.75 6.54
N LYS A 201 -17.30 -2.70 5.80
CA LYS A 201 -17.90 -2.48 4.47
C LYS A 201 -19.21 -3.23 4.32
N ALA A 202 -20.10 -2.66 3.53
CA ALA A 202 -21.29 -3.34 3.04
C ALA A 202 -21.45 -3.12 1.53
N TYR A 203 -22.15 -4.02 0.90
CA TYR A 203 -22.56 -3.87 -0.49
C TYR A 203 -24.06 -4.14 -0.60
N LYS A 204 -24.82 -3.19 -1.12
CA LYS A 204 -26.29 -3.24 -1.18
C LYS A 204 -26.92 -3.54 0.19
N GLY A 205 -26.37 -2.97 1.25
CA GLY A 205 -26.82 -3.17 2.61
C GLY A 205 -26.45 -4.51 3.25
N ILE A 206 -25.69 -5.37 2.58
CA ILE A 206 -25.16 -6.61 3.19
C ILE A 206 -23.74 -6.36 3.67
N VAL A 207 -23.51 -6.54 4.97
CA VAL A 207 -22.17 -6.44 5.57
C VAL A 207 -21.29 -7.57 5.07
N PHE A 208 -20.07 -7.28 4.67
CA PHE A 208 -19.16 -8.31 4.18
C PHE A 208 -18.88 -9.39 5.23
N PRO A 209 -19.10 -10.67 4.91
CA PRO A 209 -18.99 -11.78 5.88
C PRO A 209 -17.54 -12.08 6.26
N GLU A 210 -16.63 -11.92 5.31
CA GLU A 210 -15.22 -12.25 5.46
C GLU A 210 -14.36 -11.05 5.10
N TYR A 211 -14.11 -10.21 6.05
CA TYR A 211 -13.12 -9.18 5.91
C TYR A 211 -12.00 -9.47 6.90
N THR A 212 -10.88 -9.99 6.41
CA THR A 212 -9.67 -10.12 7.22
C THR A 212 -9.17 -8.73 7.51
N LYS A 213 -9.47 -8.23 8.68
CA LYS A 213 -9.12 -6.88 9.10
C LYS A 213 -7.80 -6.96 9.83
N GLU A 214 -6.77 -6.41 9.22
CA GLU A 214 -5.61 -5.99 10.01
C GLU A 214 -5.99 -4.73 10.77
N LEU A 215 -5.79 -4.74 12.09
CA LEU A 215 -6.00 -3.56 12.92
C LEU A 215 -5.10 -2.42 12.44
N PRO A 216 -5.58 -1.16 12.47
CA PRO A 216 -4.78 0.00 12.10
C PRO A 216 -3.45 0.03 12.81
N SER A 217 -2.37 0.14 12.04
CA SER A 217 -1.00 0.19 12.56
C SER A 217 -0.15 1.15 11.74
N ALA A 218 0.73 1.86 12.42
CA ALA A 218 1.75 2.70 11.79
C ALA A 218 3.04 2.66 12.60
N LYS A 219 4.16 2.88 11.91
CA LYS A 219 5.48 2.90 12.53
C LYS A 219 6.27 4.08 12.02
N VAL A 220 7.05 4.65 12.90
CA VAL A 220 8.08 5.65 12.57
C VAL A 220 9.43 5.04 12.93
N VAL A 221 10.40 5.15 12.04
CA VAL A 221 11.80 4.85 12.34
C VAL A 221 12.62 6.13 12.20
N ILE A 222 13.56 6.35 13.13
CA ILE A 222 14.44 7.50 13.17
C ILE A 222 15.89 7.01 13.03
N THR A 223 16.69 7.74 12.27
CA THR A 223 18.09 7.43 12.06
C THR A 223 18.95 8.70 11.97
N GLU A 224 20.22 8.55 12.19
CA GLU A 224 21.27 9.48 11.79
C GLU A 224 21.74 9.15 10.37
N ASP A 225 22.94 9.57 9.95
CA ASP A 225 23.57 9.23 8.68
C ASP A 225 23.76 7.70 8.57
N ALA A 226 22.86 7.05 7.83
CA ALA A 226 22.82 5.60 7.68
C ALA A 226 23.67 5.09 6.50
N ASN A 227 24.02 5.96 5.56
CA ASN A 227 24.81 5.63 4.37
C ASN A 227 26.29 6.06 4.50
N ALA A 228 26.64 6.78 5.57
CA ALA A 228 27.98 7.28 5.90
C ALA A 228 28.55 8.26 4.84
N ASP A 229 27.71 9.09 4.23
CA ASP A 229 28.13 10.11 3.27
C ASP A 229 28.37 11.49 3.90
N ASN A 230 28.24 11.60 5.23
CA ASN A 230 28.32 12.81 6.06
C ASN A 230 27.21 13.83 5.80
N LYS A 231 26.06 13.39 5.33
CA LYS A 231 24.83 14.16 5.21
C LYS A 231 23.69 13.36 5.84
N VAL A 232 22.64 14.06 6.22
CA VAL A 232 21.40 13.39 6.66
C VAL A 232 20.29 13.89 5.76
N ASP A 233 19.65 12.94 5.07
CA ASP A 233 18.55 13.24 4.16
C ASP A 233 17.53 12.09 4.06
N TRP A 234 16.67 12.15 3.04
CA TRP A 234 15.65 11.11 2.83
C TRP A 234 16.23 9.72 2.55
N GLN A 235 17.46 9.61 2.02
CA GLN A 235 18.10 8.34 1.72
C GLN A 235 18.35 7.54 3.00
N ASP A 236 18.77 8.23 4.06
CA ASP A 236 18.97 7.61 5.38
C ASP A 236 17.64 7.12 5.94
N GLY A 237 16.61 7.97 5.87
CA GLY A 237 15.25 7.59 6.22
C GLY A 237 14.76 6.36 5.44
N ALA A 238 15.06 6.28 4.15
CA ALA A 238 14.68 5.16 3.29
C ALA A 238 15.46 3.87 3.60
N ILE A 239 16.74 3.98 3.98
CA ILE A 239 17.55 2.85 4.45
C ILE A 239 16.98 2.30 5.76
N ALA A 240 16.72 3.17 6.73
CA ALA A 240 16.13 2.78 8.00
C ALA A 240 14.72 2.20 7.85
N TYR A 241 13.92 2.75 6.93
CA TYR A 241 12.56 2.31 6.63
C TYR A 241 12.46 0.83 6.26
N ARG A 242 13.50 0.22 5.70
CA ARG A 242 13.55 -1.21 5.39
C ARG A 242 13.31 -2.10 6.62
N SER A 243 13.60 -1.60 7.81
CA SER A 243 13.38 -2.33 9.07
C SER A 243 11.92 -2.39 9.51
N ILE A 244 11.08 -1.47 9.02
CA ILE A 244 9.66 -1.34 9.41
C ILE A 244 8.68 -1.66 8.28
N MET A 245 9.13 -1.72 7.02
CA MET A 245 8.27 -1.98 5.87
C MET A 245 7.81 -3.44 5.81
N ASN A 246 6.67 -3.68 5.20
CA ASN A 246 6.25 -5.01 4.83
C ASN A 246 6.99 -5.44 3.57
N ASN A 247 7.64 -6.59 3.64
CA ASN A 247 8.18 -7.25 2.47
C ASN A 247 7.13 -8.21 1.88
N PRO A 248 6.98 -8.30 0.56
CA PRO A 248 6.12 -9.30 -0.07
C PRO A 248 6.53 -10.72 0.33
N GLN A 249 5.55 -11.61 0.48
CA GLN A 249 5.84 -13.01 0.79
C GLN A 249 6.77 -13.60 -0.26
N GLY A 250 7.86 -14.23 0.17
CA GLY A 250 8.85 -14.88 -0.69
C GLY A 250 9.89 -13.94 -1.31
N TRP A 251 9.97 -12.69 -0.84
CA TRP A 251 10.94 -11.72 -1.35
C TRP A 251 12.40 -12.20 -1.24
N GLU A 252 12.72 -13.00 -0.21
CA GLU A 252 14.05 -13.58 -0.03
C GLU A 252 14.44 -14.56 -1.15
N LYS A 253 13.45 -15.13 -1.81
CA LYS A 253 13.64 -16.15 -2.86
C LYS A 253 13.86 -15.55 -4.25
N VAL A 254 13.68 -14.25 -4.40
CA VAL A 254 13.76 -13.57 -5.70
C VAL A 254 14.96 -12.64 -5.83
N LYS A 255 15.92 -12.70 -4.92
CA LYS A 255 17.11 -11.83 -4.91
C LYS A 255 17.92 -11.92 -6.20
N ASP A 256 18.01 -13.13 -6.76
CA ASP A 256 18.80 -13.41 -7.95
C ASP A 256 17.98 -13.25 -9.26
N ILE A 257 16.72 -12.88 -9.17
CA ILE A 257 15.88 -12.59 -10.33
C ILE A 257 16.11 -11.15 -10.75
N THR A 258 16.95 -10.98 -11.77
CA THR A 258 17.39 -9.65 -12.24
C THR A 258 16.58 -9.12 -13.41
N ALA A 259 15.80 -9.97 -14.06
CA ALA A 259 14.97 -9.58 -15.20
C ALA A 259 13.55 -10.11 -15.02
N TYR A 260 12.57 -9.26 -15.33
CA TYR A 260 11.17 -9.65 -15.45
C TYR A 260 10.66 -9.20 -16.81
N ARG A 261 10.07 -10.14 -17.56
CA ARG A 261 9.48 -9.83 -18.87
C ARG A 261 8.10 -10.43 -19.03
N ILE A 262 7.32 -9.78 -19.86
CA ILE A 262 6.01 -10.26 -20.29
C ILE A 262 6.13 -10.70 -21.75
N ALA A 263 6.09 -12.00 -21.99
CA ALA A 263 6.00 -12.57 -23.32
C ALA A 263 4.53 -12.56 -23.74
N MET A 264 4.15 -11.53 -24.47
CA MET A 264 2.74 -11.28 -24.83
C MET A 264 2.45 -11.68 -26.27
N ASN A 265 1.34 -12.41 -26.43
CA ASN A 265 0.72 -12.66 -27.73
C ASN A 265 -0.67 -12.01 -27.71
N PHE A 266 -0.91 -11.10 -28.63
CA PHE A 266 -2.13 -10.30 -28.66
C PHE A 266 -2.96 -10.60 -29.91
N GLY A 267 -4.24 -10.92 -29.71
CA GLY A 267 -5.10 -11.38 -30.79
C GLY A 267 -4.53 -12.63 -31.43
N SER A 268 -4.76 -12.84 -32.71
CA SER A 268 -4.23 -13.97 -33.49
C SER A 268 -2.76 -13.81 -33.93
N GLN A 269 -2.02 -12.86 -33.33
CA GLN A 269 -0.63 -12.59 -33.70
C GLN A 269 0.34 -13.42 -32.85
N ALA A 270 1.17 -14.20 -33.49
CA ALA A 270 2.23 -14.98 -32.83
C ALA A 270 3.50 -14.12 -32.62
N GLN A 271 3.41 -13.15 -31.72
CA GLN A 271 4.51 -12.22 -31.43
C GLN A 271 5.61 -12.84 -30.59
N ASN A 272 5.25 -13.74 -29.67
CA ASN A 272 6.18 -14.45 -28.77
C ASN A 272 5.85 -15.95 -28.76
N PRO A 273 6.10 -16.70 -29.84
CA PRO A 273 6.01 -18.15 -29.85
C PRO A 273 6.84 -18.77 -28.71
N PHE A 274 6.43 -19.93 -28.22
CA PHE A 274 7.05 -20.56 -27.06
C PHE A 274 8.55 -20.79 -27.22
N LEU A 275 9.01 -21.26 -28.38
CA LEU A 275 10.44 -21.48 -28.61
C LEU A 275 11.21 -20.17 -28.79
N MET A 276 10.60 -19.15 -29.36
CA MET A 276 11.20 -17.80 -29.40
C MET A 276 11.32 -17.21 -28.01
N THR A 277 10.34 -17.43 -27.15
CA THR A 277 10.39 -17.06 -25.73
C THR A 277 11.54 -17.77 -25.03
N LEU A 278 11.72 -19.08 -25.29
CA LEU A 278 12.85 -19.85 -24.76
C LEU A 278 14.21 -19.31 -25.21
N ASP A 279 14.34 -18.90 -26.48
CA ASP A 279 15.60 -18.28 -26.98
C ASP A 279 15.86 -16.95 -26.30
N GLY A 280 14.84 -16.16 -26.04
CA GLY A 280 14.96 -14.94 -25.24
C GLY A 280 15.45 -15.23 -23.80
N ILE A 281 14.92 -16.31 -23.17
CA ILE A 281 15.36 -16.77 -21.85
C ILE A 281 16.85 -17.12 -21.86
N LYS A 282 17.30 -17.89 -22.84
CA LYS A 282 18.73 -18.24 -23.00
C LYS A 282 19.63 -17.02 -23.16
N LYS A 283 19.20 -16.05 -23.98
CA LYS A 283 19.96 -14.81 -24.18
C LYS A 283 20.10 -13.99 -22.89
N ILE A 284 19.03 -13.83 -22.13
CA ILE A 284 19.09 -13.11 -20.85
C ILE A 284 20.01 -13.83 -19.87
N ASN A 285 19.89 -15.17 -19.73
CA ASN A 285 20.75 -15.95 -18.89
C ASN A 285 22.24 -15.77 -19.26
N LEU A 286 22.56 -15.79 -20.55
CA LEU A 286 23.94 -15.58 -21.04
C LEU A 286 24.45 -14.16 -20.72
N HIS A 287 23.63 -13.13 -20.91
CA HIS A 287 24.03 -11.74 -20.69
C HIS A 287 24.09 -11.34 -19.21
N THR A 288 23.52 -12.13 -18.33
CA THR A 288 23.50 -11.89 -16.88
C THR A 288 24.38 -12.88 -16.11
N ASP A 289 25.28 -13.58 -16.79
CA ASP A 289 26.15 -14.59 -16.19
C ASP A 289 25.39 -15.66 -15.37
N GLY A 290 24.22 -16.04 -15.87
CA GLY A 290 23.41 -17.11 -15.25
C GLY A 290 22.40 -16.66 -14.20
N LEU A 291 22.22 -15.35 -14.00
CA LEU A 291 21.19 -14.85 -13.06
C LEU A 291 19.76 -15.21 -13.52
N GLY A 292 18.87 -15.29 -12.54
CA GLY A 292 17.48 -15.69 -12.74
C GLY A 292 16.60 -14.65 -13.40
N GLN A 293 15.46 -15.09 -13.92
CA GLN A 293 14.47 -14.23 -14.55
C GLN A 293 13.03 -14.72 -14.31
N GLY A 294 12.10 -13.79 -14.22
CA GLY A 294 10.65 -14.04 -14.23
C GLY A 294 10.08 -13.83 -15.64
N VAL A 295 9.29 -14.75 -16.15
CA VAL A 295 8.64 -14.61 -17.46
C VAL A 295 7.16 -14.89 -17.33
N LEU A 296 6.33 -13.87 -17.55
CA LEU A 296 4.89 -14.00 -17.59
C LEU A 296 4.44 -14.23 -19.04
N LEU A 297 3.81 -15.38 -19.27
CA LEU A 297 3.24 -15.73 -20.58
C LEU A 297 1.83 -15.13 -20.67
N LYS A 298 1.71 -13.97 -21.29
CA LYS A 298 0.44 -13.28 -21.50
C LYS A 298 -0.11 -13.62 -22.89
N GLY A 299 -1.29 -14.24 -22.95
CA GLY A 299 -1.84 -14.76 -24.20
C GLY A 299 -1.21 -16.09 -24.63
N TYR A 300 -0.97 -16.98 -23.66
CA TYR A 300 -0.44 -18.33 -23.91
C TYR A 300 -1.48 -19.29 -24.47
N GLY A 301 -2.76 -19.00 -24.27
CA GLY A 301 -3.88 -19.87 -24.62
C GLY A 301 -4.72 -19.34 -25.77
N SER A 302 -5.51 -20.22 -26.39
CA SER A 302 -6.44 -19.92 -27.49
C SER A 302 -5.80 -19.09 -28.61
N GLU A 303 -6.37 -17.97 -28.98
CA GLU A 303 -5.85 -17.06 -30.02
C GLU A 303 -5.01 -15.90 -29.45
N GLY A 304 -4.65 -15.95 -28.16
CA GLY A 304 -3.83 -14.94 -27.50
C GLY A 304 -4.54 -14.21 -26.36
N HIS A 305 -3.97 -13.05 -25.95
CA HIS A 305 -4.55 -12.22 -24.90
C HIS A 305 -5.95 -11.73 -25.28
N ASP A 306 -6.85 -11.77 -24.32
CA ASP A 306 -8.26 -11.40 -24.47
C ASP A 306 -9.03 -12.31 -25.46
N SER A 307 -8.73 -13.61 -25.43
CA SER A 307 -9.38 -14.62 -26.24
C SER A 307 -9.61 -15.91 -25.45
N GLY A 308 -10.73 -16.57 -25.65
CA GLY A 308 -11.04 -17.90 -25.13
C GLY A 308 -11.04 -18.04 -23.61
N HIS A 309 -11.17 -16.95 -22.85
CA HIS A 309 -11.20 -17.00 -21.40
C HIS A 309 -12.26 -17.95 -20.85
N LEU A 310 -11.96 -18.57 -19.72
CA LEU A 310 -12.50 -19.74 -19.08
C LEU A 310 -12.01 -21.08 -19.68
N ASN A 311 -11.33 -21.10 -20.81
CA ASN A 311 -10.68 -22.29 -21.35
C ASN A 311 -9.16 -22.22 -21.16
N TYR A 312 -8.71 -22.26 -19.92
CA TYR A 312 -7.29 -22.06 -19.56
C TYR A 312 -6.37 -23.19 -20.00
N ALA A 313 -6.92 -24.34 -20.39
CA ALA A 313 -6.16 -25.48 -20.89
C ALA A 313 -6.00 -25.51 -22.42
N ASP A 314 -6.57 -24.55 -23.14
CA ASP A 314 -6.42 -24.44 -24.58
C ASP A 314 -5.14 -23.72 -24.96
N ILE A 315 -4.07 -24.47 -25.15
CA ILE A 315 -2.75 -23.92 -25.47
C ILE A 315 -2.72 -23.41 -26.90
N GLY A 316 -2.24 -22.19 -27.11
CA GLY A 316 -2.24 -21.50 -28.39
C GLY A 316 -1.48 -22.27 -29.49
N LYS A 317 -2.18 -22.76 -30.49
CA LYS A 317 -1.60 -23.55 -31.58
C LYS A 317 -0.65 -22.73 -32.44
N ARG A 318 -0.99 -21.47 -32.74
CA ARG A 318 -0.19 -20.55 -33.55
C ARG A 318 1.16 -20.18 -32.95
N ILE A 319 1.30 -20.30 -31.65
CA ILE A 319 2.53 -20.00 -30.90
C ILE A 319 3.33 -21.24 -30.52
N GLY A 320 2.98 -22.41 -31.10
CA GLY A 320 3.71 -23.65 -30.96
C GLY A 320 2.94 -24.79 -30.28
N GLY A 321 1.73 -24.55 -29.79
CA GLY A 321 0.88 -25.57 -29.20
C GLY A 321 1.47 -26.21 -27.93
N VAL A 322 0.90 -27.37 -27.58
CA VAL A 322 1.22 -28.09 -26.34
C VAL A 322 2.68 -28.55 -26.30
N GLU A 323 3.24 -29.01 -27.41
CA GLU A 323 4.60 -29.60 -27.42
C GLU A 323 5.68 -28.55 -27.22
N ASP A 324 5.56 -27.38 -27.88
CA ASP A 324 6.49 -26.27 -27.67
C ASP A 324 6.34 -25.66 -26.28
N PHE A 325 5.10 -25.63 -25.75
CA PHE A 325 4.85 -25.18 -24.39
C PHE A 325 5.52 -26.10 -23.35
N LYS A 326 5.41 -27.41 -23.49
CA LYS A 326 6.13 -28.39 -22.65
C LYS A 326 7.65 -28.17 -22.74
N THR A 327 8.16 -28.03 -23.95
CA THR A 327 9.58 -27.79 -24.20
C THR A 327 10.05 -26.50 -23.51
N LEU A 328 9.27 -25.43 -23.58
CA LEU A 328 9.56 -24.19 -22.85
C LEU A 328 9.62 -24.43 -21.34
N ILE A 329 8.60 -25.09 -20.77
CA ILE A 329 8.53 -25.34 -19.31
C ILE A 329 9.74 -26.16 -18.85
N GLU A 330 10.08 -27.23 -19.56
CA GLU A 330 11.19 -28.12 -19.19
C GLU A 330 12.55 -27.45 -19.28
N LYS A 331 12.77 -26.67 -20.34
CA LYS A 331 14.07 -26.06 -20.60
C LYS A 331 14.28 -24.73 -19.89
N ALA A 332 13.24 -23.96 -19.64
CA ALA A 332 13.34 -22.64 -18.99
C ALA A 332 14.03 -22.72 -17.61
N LYS A 333 13.74 -23.77 -16.85
CA LYS A 333 14.36 -23.99 -15.52
C LYS A 333 15.89 -24.09 -15.57
N LYS A 334 16.44 -24.65 -16.65
CA LYS A 334 17.90 -24.80 -16.82
C LYS A 334 18.62 -23.45 -16.98
N TYR A 335 17.85 -22.42 -17.32
CA TYR A 335 18.33 -21.07 -17.52
C TYR A 335 17.81 -20.11 -16.44
N GLY A 336 17.50 -20.60 -15.25
CA GLY A 336 17.05 -19.79 -14.11
C GLY A 336 15.74 -19.05 -14.32
N ALA A 337 14.90 -19.48 -15.28
CA ALA A 337 13.65 -18.80 -15.56
C ALA A 337 12.46 -19.40 -14.77
N HIS A 338 11.72 -18.52 -14.12
CA HIS A 338 10.45 -18.82 -13.47
C HIS A 338 9.31 -18.37 -14.39
N LEU A 339 8.52 -19.35 -14.85
CA LEU A 339 7.40 -19.09 -15.75
C LEU A 339 6.11 -18.88 -14.98
N GLY A 340 5.37 -17.87 -15.34
CA GLY A 340 4.00 -17.60 -14.91
C GLY A 340 3.08 -17.50 -16.12
N ILE A 341 1.79 -17.70 -15.91
CA ILE A 341 0.76 -17.46 -16.93
C ILE A 341 -0.16 -16.34 -16.49
N HIS A 342 -0.62 -15.54 -17.45
CA HIS A 342 -1.66 -14.54 -17.21
C HIS A 342 -3.02 -15.13 -17.58
N VAL A 343 -3.95 -15.06 -16.64
CA VAL A 343 -5.35 -15.44 -16.85
C VAL A 343 -6.26 -14.29 -16.44
N ASN A 344 -7.38 -14.13 -17.16
CA ASN A 344 -8.44 -13.22 -16.81
C ASN A 344 -9.66 -14.02 -16.34
N ALA A 345 -10.09 -13.81 -15.12
CA ALA A 345 -11.21 -14.52 -14.50
C ALA A 345 -12.48 -13.66 -14.39
N SER A 346 -12.42 -12.38 -14.76
CA SER A 346 -13.53 -11.44 -14.71
C SER A 346 -14.31 -11.31 -16.02
N GLU A 347 -13.77 -11.85 -17.08
CA GLU A 347 -14.32 -11.76 -18.45
C GLU A 347 -14.41 -13.14 -19.09
N THR A 348 -15.32 -13.26 -20.05
CA THR A 348 -15.46 -14.45 -20.90
C THR A 348 -15.76 -14.02 -22.31
N TYR A 349 -15.34 -14.85 -23.27
CA TYR A 349 -15.48 -14.57 -24.70
C TYR A 349 -16.32 -15.64 -25.40
N PRO A 350 -17.14 -15.27 -26.41
CA PRO A 350 -18.05 -16.20 -27.09
C PRO A 350 -17.36 -17.40 -27.74
N GLU A 351 -16.09 -17.25 -28.15
CA GLU A 351 -15.30 -18.33 -28.75
C GLU A 351 -14.81 -19.38 -27.74
N SER A 352 -14.94 -19.10 -26.44
CA SER A 352 -14.62 -20.10 -25.42
C SER A 352 -15.65 -21.23 -25.41
N LYS A 353 -15.20 -22.49 -25.42
CA LYS A 353 -16.08 -23.66 -25.31
C LYS A 353 -16.87 -23.70 -23.99
N TYR A 354 -16.49 -22.91 -23.00
CA TYR A 354 -17.18 -22.79 -21.71
C TYR A 354 -18.07 -21.55 -21.64
N PHE A 355 -18.16 -20.79 -22.71
CA PHE A 355 -19.05 -19.65 -22.76
C PHE A 355 -20.50 -20.07 -22.54
N ASN A 356 -21.19 -19.40 -21.65
CA ASN A 356 -22.60 -19.58 -21.39
C ASN A 356 -23.21 -18.25 -20.94
N GLU A 357 -24.22 -17.79 -21.63
CA GLU A 357 -24.91 -16.53 -21.30
C GLU A 357 -25.46 -16.46 -19.86
N LYS A 358 -25.69 -17.62 -19.22
CA LYS A 358 -26.16 -17.67 -17.82
C LYS A 358 -25.12 -17.18 -16.81
N ILE A 359 -23.83 -17.19 -17.17
CA ILE A 359 -22.76 -16.68 -16.32
C ILE A 359 -22.55 -15.17 -16.47
N LEU A 360 -23.14 -14.57 -17.48
CA LEU A 360 -23.02 -13.13 -17.72
C LEU A 360 -23.82 -12.35 -16.69
N ARG A 361 -23.16 -11.38 -16.07
CA ARG A 361 -23.86 -10.40 -15.26
C ARG A 361 -24.67 -9.48 -16.18
N LYS A 362 -25.98 -9.60 -16.13
CA LYS A 362 -26.84 -8.60 -16.78
C LYS A 362 -26.78 -7.32 -15.96
N ASN A 363 -26.51 -6.20 -16.59
CA ASN A 363 -26.71 -4.92 -15.94
C ASN A 363 -28.18 -4.81 -15.55
N PRO A 364 -28.47 -4.33 -14.33
CA PRO A 364 -29.85 -4.13 -13.87
C PRO A 364 -30.56 -3.09 -14.70
#